data_bed562caed84b21f3697ef5e02807e60
#
_entry.id   bed562caed84b21f3697ef5e02807e60
#
_cell.length_a   1.000
_cell.length_b   1.000
_cell.length_c   1.000
_cell.angle_alpha   90.00
_cell.angle_beta   90.00
_cell.angle_gamma   90.00
#
_symmetry.space_group_name_H-M   'P 1'
#
loop_
_entity.id
_entity.type
_entity.pdbx_description
1 polymer ?
#
loop_
_entity_poly.entity_id
_entity_poly.type
_entity_poly.pdbx_seq_one_letter_code
_entity_poly.pdbx_strand_id
1 'polypeptide(L)'
;MAQGTKERVVYHVVPNSSAEKWVVSQERAEFRQEFETKEEAVQFAKERARKEELGQVKVHKKDGNMEYESTYGDDPRRSPS
;
A
#
# COMPACT_ATOMS: atom_id res chain seq x y z
N MET A 1 23.38 -4.98 -13.54
CA MET A 1 23.12 -4.88 -13.24
C MET A 1 22.60 -5.13 -12.34
N ALA A 2 22.14 -4.93 -11.98
CA ALA A 2 21.75 -5.04 -11.25
C ALA A 2 21.30 -5.63 -10.70
N GLN A 3 21.26 -5.80 -10.52
CA GLN A 3 20.96 -6.26 -10.01
C GLN A 3 20.19 -6.98 -9.48
N GLY A 4 19.85 -7.44 -9.74
CA GLY A 4 18.91 -8.29 -9.17
C GLY A 4 18.17 -7.81 -7.98
N THR A 5 18.33 -6.65 -7.76
CA THR A 5 17.64 -6.06 -6.63
C THR A 5 16.19 -5.88 -6.95
N LYS A 6 15.35 -6.33 -6.06
CA LYS A 6 13.92 -6.18 -6.23
C LYS A 6 13.49 -4.87 -5.63
N GLU A 7 12.68 -4.17 -6.35
CA GLU A 7 12.19 -2.91 -5.86
C GLU A 7 10.95 -3.11 -5.01
N ARG A 8 10.87 -2.34 -3.96
CA ARG A 8 9.70 -2.38 -3.10
C ARG A 8 8.54 -1.69 -3.80
N VAL A 9 7.42 -2.33 -3.80
CA VAL A 9 6.20 -1.77 -4.38
C VAL A 9 5.40 -1.18 -3.24
N VAL A 10 5.19 0.12 -3.27
CA VAL A 10 4.52 0.81 -2.18
C VAL A 10 3.17 1.31 -2.66
N TYR A 11 2.13 0.98 -1.90
CA TYR A 11 0.79 1.46 -2.16
C TYR A 11 0.40 2.42 -1.06
N HIS A 12 -0.25 3.50 -1.44
CA HIS A 12 -0.73 4.48 -0.48
C HIS A 12 -2.24 4.46 -0.47
N VAL A 13 -2.83 4.47 0.70
CA VAL A 13 -4.26 4.57 0.87
C VAL A 13 -4.53 5.92 1.49
N VAL A 14 -5.13 6.81 0.72
CA VAL A 14 -5.33 8.18 1.16
C VAL A 14 -6.77 8.59 0.87
N PRO A 15 -7.30 9.56 1.61
CA PRO A 15 -8.61 10.09 1.28
C PRO A 15 -8.50 10.98 0.05
N ASN A 16 -9.56 11.04 -0.74
CA ASN A 16 -9.53 11.92 -1.88
C ASN A 16 -9.73 13.36 -1.39
N SER A 17 -9.78 14.30 -2.31
CA SER A 17 -9.78 15.71 -1.93
C SER A 17 -11.02 16.09 -1.13
N SER A 18 -12.13 15.40 -1.34
CA SER A 18 -13.33 15.70 -0.57
C SER A 18 -13.43 14.86 0.69
N ALA A 19 -12.50 13.93 0.87
CA ALA A 19 -12.50 13.02 2.00
C ALA A 19 -13.73 12.12 2.04
N GLU A 20 -14.42 12.00 0.92
CA GLU A 20 -15.58 11.13 0.87
C GLU A 20 -15.26 9.76 0.32
N LYS A 21 -14.16 9.65 -0.37
CA LYS A 21 -13.73 8.38 -0.92
C LYS A 21 -12.27 8.17 -0.62
N TRP A 22 -11.85 6.94 -0.79
CA TRP A 22 -10.48 6.59 -0.52
C TRP A 22 -9.80 6.15 -1.78
N VAL A 23 -8.55 6.53 -1.94
CA VAL A 23 -7.80 6.27 -3.15
C VAL A 23 -6.60 5.42 -2.83
N VAL A 24 -6.41 4.38 -3.62
CA VAL A 24 -5.22 3.57 -3.55
C VAL A 24 -4.35 3.97 -4.73
N SER A 25 -3.13 4.38 -4.45
CA SER A 25 -2.20 4.72 -5.50
C SER A 25 -0.91 3.98 -5.27
N GLN A 26 -0.17 3.75 -6.33
CA GLN A 26 1.09 3.05 -6.26
C GLN A 26 2.22 4.06 -6.45
N GLU A 27 3.17 4.04 -5.54
CA GLU A 27 4.28 4.94 -5.61
C GLU A 27 5.10 4.65 -6.87
N ARG A 28 5.48 5.70 -7.57
CA ARG A 28 6.28 5.57 -8.79
C ARG A 28 5.52 4.97 -9.96
N ALA A 29 4.20 4.97 -9.87
CA ALA A 29 3.39 4.46 -10.97
C ALA A 29 2.16 5.33 -11.05
N GLU A 30 1.50 5.25 -12.19
CA GLU A 30 0.32 6.06 -12.39
C GLU A 30 -0.95 5.37 -11.97
N PHE A 31 -0.83 4.30 -11.25
CA PHE A 31 -1.98 3.54 -10.82
C PHE A 31 -2.77 4.29 -9.75
N ARG A 32 -4.06 4.37 -9.92
CA ARG A 32 -4.96 4.95 -8.94
C ARG A 32 -6.29 4.25 -9.02
N GLN A 33 -6.89 4.00 -7.86
CA GLN A 33 -8.18 3.35 -7.80
C GLN A 33 -8.95 3.94 -6.63
N GLU A 34 -10.19 4.33 -6.87
CA GLU A 34 -11.03 4.91 -5.83
C GLU A 34 -11.93 3.87 -5.22
N PHE A 35 -12.20 4.01 -3.95
CA PHE A 35 -13.08 3.13 -3.21
C PHE A 35 -14.01 3.95 -2.35
N GLU A 36 -15.15 3.40 -2.04
CA GLU A 36 -16.13 4.12 -1.24
C GLU A 36 -15.79 4.12 0.24
N THR A 37 -15.09 3.11 0.71
CA THR A 37 -14.74 3.04 2.11
C THR A 37 -13.26 2.81 2.28
N LYS A 38 -12.77 3.20 3.46
CA LYS A 38 -11.38 2.97 3.79
C LYS A 38 -11.06 1.49 3.82
N GLU A 39 -11.98 0.70 4.35
CA GLU A 39 -11.74 -0.73 4.45
C GLU A 39 -11.55 -1.37 3.09
N GLU A 40 -12.37 -0.97 2.15
CA GLU A 40 -12.23 -1.53 0.82
C GLU A 40 -10.90 -1.14 0.21
N ALA A 41 -10.49 0.10 0.40
CA ALA A 41 -9.24 0.56 -0.16
C ALA A 41 -8.07 -0.16 0.48
N VAL A 42 -8.10 -0.31 1.79
CA VAL A 42 -7.02 -0.96 2.50
C VAL A 42 -6.91 -2.42 2.09
N GLN A 43 -8.04 -3.09 1.98
CA GLN A 43 -8.03 -4.49 1.61
C GLN A 43 -7.48 -4.68 0.21
N PHE A 44 -7.90 -3.82 -0.71
CA PHE A 44 -7.40 -3.89 -2.07
C PHE A 44 -5.88 -3.68 -2.09
N ALA A 45 -5.41 -2.68 -1.37
CA ALA A 45 -3.99 -2.39 -1.36
C ALA A 45 -3.20 -3.53 -0.76
N LYS A 46 -3.72 -4.10 0.31
CA LYS A 46 -3.02 -5.21 0.95
C LYS A 46 -2.93 -6.42 0.05
N GLU A 47 -4.00 -6.70 -0.66
CA GLU A 47 -3.97 -7.85 -1.54
C GLU A 47 -2.99 -7.67 -2.66
N ARG A 48 -2.92 -6.46 -3.21
CA ARG A 48 -1.95 -6.24 -4.26
C ARG A 48 -0.53 -6.28 -3.71
N ALA A 49 -0.32 -5.73 -2.53
CA ALA A 49 1.02 -5.74 -1.96
C ALA A 49 1.48 -7.16 -1.64
N ARG A 50 0.56 -8.00 -1.22
CA ARG A 50 0.93 -9.37 -0.89
C ARG A 50 1.37 -10.17 -2.10
N LYS A 51 0.95 -9.76 -3.28
CA LYS A 51 1.36 -10.45 -4.49
C LYS A 51 2.74 -10.03 -4.95
N GLU A 52 3.25 -8.96 -4.38
CA GLU A 52 4.58 -8.52 -4.74
C GLU A 52 5.59 -9.17 -3.82
N GLU A 53 6.81 -9.30 -4.27
CA GLU A 53 7.83 -9.89 -3.43
C GLU A 53 8.23 -8.96 -2.32
N LEU A 54 8.17 -7.67 -2.57
CA LEU A 54 8.44 -6.66 -1.54
C LEU A 54 7.35 -5.62 -1.63
N GLY A 55 6.27 -5.85 -0.90
CA GLY A 55 5.15 -4.96 -0.96
C GLY A 55 4.98 -4.19 0.33
N GLN A 56 4.45 -2.99 0.24
CA GLN A 56 4.22 -2.17 1.40
C GLN A 56 2.96 -1.35 1.19
N VAL A 57 2.17 -1.21 2.23
CA VAL A 57 0.95 -0.41 2.20
C VAL A 57 1.07 0.65 3.27
N LYS A 58 0.90 1.91 2.88
CA LYS A 58 0.91 3.01 3.83
C LYS A 58 -0.48 3.60 3.87
N VAL A 59 -1.11 3.52 5.03
CA VAL A 59 -2.47 3.97 5.19
C VAL A 59 -2.47 5.33 5.88
N HIS A 60 -3.16 6.29 5.29
CA HIS A 60 -3.17 7.64 5.81
C HIS A 60 -4.53 7.97 6.39
N LYS A 61 -4.56 8.93 7.32
CA LYS A 61 -5.80 9.37 7.91
C LYS A 61 -6.43 10.45 7.07
N LYS A 62 -7.64 10.83 7.45
CA LYS A 62 -8.34 11.86 6.70
C LYS A 62 -7.61 13.20 6.72
N ASP A 63 -6.82 13.44 7.74
CA ASP A 63 -6.08 14.69 7.81
C ASP A 63 -4.74 14.62 7.08
N GLY A 64 -4.46 13.47 6.44
CA GLY A 64 -3.24 13.36 5.65
C GLY A 64 -2.08 12.73 6.37
N ASN A 65 -2.14 12.61 7.68
CA ASN A 65 -1.04 11.99 8.41
C ASN A 65 -1.09 10.48 8.26
N MET A 66 0.06 9.85 8.35
CA MET A 66 0.11 8.41 8.21
C MET A 66 -0.45 7.75 9.44
N GLU A 67 -1.35 6.81 9.25
CA GLU A 67 -1.95 6.09 10.35
C GLU A 67 -1.14 4.86 10.71
N TYR A 68 -0.81 4.07 9.72
CA TYR A 68 0.05 2.90 9.93
C TYR A 68 0.52 2.40 8.58
N GLU A 69 1.47 1.49 8.63
CA GLU A 69 1.92 0.87 7.41
C GLU A 69 2.07 -0.63 7.63
N SER A 70 1.88 -1.38 6.58
CA SER A 70 2.04 -2.81 6.60
C SER A 70 3.07 -3.18 5.55
N THR A 71 3.97 -4.07 5.89
CA THR A 71 5.02 -4.50 4.99
C THR A 71 4.89 -5.98 4.72
N TYR A 72 4.92 -6.32 3.46
CA TYR A 72 4.87 -7.71 3.02
C TYR A 72 6.13 -8.00 2.24
N GLY A 73 6.62 -9.21 2.36
CA GLY A 73 7.80 -9.55 1.62
C GLY A 73 8.46 -10.73 2.23
N ASP A 74 9.51 -11.14 1.57
CA ASP A 74 10.25 -12.30 2.01
C ASP A 74 11.28 -11.88 3.03
N ASP A 75 10.92 -12.00 4.29
CA ASP A 75 11.82 -11.65 5.36
C ASP A 75 12.13 -12.94 6.13
N PRO A 76 13.29 -13.50 5.93
CA PRO A 76 13.60 -14.78 6.56
C PRO A 76 13.63 -14.73 8.07
N ARG A 77 13.81 -13.55 8.63
CA ARG A 77 13.81 -13.46 10.06
C ARG A 77 12.45 -13.29 10.64
N ARG A 78 11.45 -13.11 9.78
CA ARG A 78 10.17 -12.95 10.26
C ARG A 78 9.69 -14.23 10.78
N SER A 79 9.34 -14.27 11.98
CA SER A 79 8.85 -15.48 12.58
C SER A 79 7.44 -15.73 12.12
N PRO A 80 7.17 -16.87 11.61
CA PRO A 80 5.83 -17.14 11.22
C PRO A 80 4.90 -17.37 12.36
N SER A 81 5.40 -17.57 13.37
CA SER A 81 4.64 -17.87 14.49
C SER A 81 4.03 -17.83 15.16
#